data_25f6b15a84ee674673110856e790bd73
#
_entry.id   25f6b15a84ee674673110856e790bd73
#
_cell.length_a   1.000
_cell.length_b   1.000
_cell.length_c   1.000
_cell.angle_alpha   90.00
_cell.angle_beta   90.00
_cell.angle_gamma   90.00
#
_symmetry.space_group_name_H-M   'P 1'
#
loop_
_entity.id
_entity.type
_entity.pdbx_description
1 polymer ?
#
loop_
_entity_poly.entity_id
_entity_poly.type
_entity_poly.pdbx_seq_one_letter_code
_entity_poly.pdbx_strand_id
1 'polypeptide(L)'
;PASPPFGWLAAVIGLVGVLLLPRTRWWLVALAALAASIAWLLVARAVADRGRLLPALLPVVAVLVAALLLCVAGQIEVVRERRRIRALFAQYVPRSVAEQLVASGRAGAASEGERVAVTTLFCDLRGFTPIAARLEPSQVRELLNTYYEQMAQVVLDEGGTVLQYTGDEIFGVFGTPLPQDDHARAALRCARRLFSALEHLNDLLFQRSLPGLNFGIGLHSGDVVAAHMGSSARMQYAVIGDTVNVGSRHCTLAREGQIAVSAVTDALAGPIADATRQDGMELTGVEGSQPVFFIQAGPAAPSGSPELLLRPEADTERS
;
A
#
# COMPACT_ATOMS: atom_id res chain seq x y z
N PRO A 1 -21.53 -23.25 62.53
CA PRO A 1 -22.25 -22.03 62.18
C PRO A 1 -21.79 -21.58 60.80
N ALA A 2 -22.75 -21.69 59.88
CA ALA A 2 -22.49 -21.33 58.48
C ALA A 2 -22.18 -19.83 58.38
N SER A 3 -21.07 -19.49 57.73
CA SER A 3 -20.72 -18.12 57.41
C SER A 3 -21.81 -17.52 56.53
N PRO A 4 -22.30 -16.30 56.79
CA PRO A 4 -23.37 -15.71 55.99
C PRO A 4 -22.90 -15.46 54.57
N PRO A 5 -23.79 -15.59 53.56
CA PRO A 5 -23.47 -15.54 52.12
C PRO A 5 -23.05 -14.15 51.63
N PHE A 6 -22.89 -13.15 52.49
CA PHE A 6 -22.61 -11.76 52.14
C PHE A 6 -21.26 -11.50 51.42
N GLY A 7 -20.26 -12.37 51.65
CA GLY A 7 -18.96 -12.22 50.99
C GLY A 7 -18.98 -12.46 49.50
N TRP A 8 -19.84 -13.38 49.06
CA TRP A 8 -20.01 -13.68 47.64
C TRP A 8 -20.82 -12.58 46.91
N LEU A 9 -21.79 -11.97 47.61
CA LEU A 9 -22.61 -10.88 47.06
C LEU A 9 -21.74 -9.64 46.74
N ALA A 10 -20.82 -9.27 47.63
CA ALA A 10 -19.93 -8.13 47.41
C ALA A 10 -18.94 -8.38 46.26
N ALA A 11 -18.44 -9.61 46.14
CA ALA A 11 -17.58 -10.01 45.01
C ALA A 11 -18.36 -9.97 43.65
N VAL A 12 -19.59 -10.44 43.65
CA VAL A 12 -20.47 -10.41 42.47
C VAL A 12 -20.82 -8.99 42.05
N ILE A 13 -21.16 -8.10 42.98
CA ILE A 13 -21.46 -6.69 42.70
C ILE A 13 -20.23 -5.96 42.15
N GLY A 14 -19.05 -6.22 42.73
CA GLY A 14 -17.78 -5.68 42.25
C GLY A 14 -17.45 -6.14 40.81
N LEU A 15 -17.63 -7.44 40.55
CA LEU A 15 -17.41 -8.03 39.24
C LEU A 15 -18.38 -7.46 38.17
N VAL A 16 -19.65 -7.33 38.49
CA VAL A 16 -20.68 -6.75 37.62
C VAL A 16 -20.39 -5.26 37.34
N GLY A 17 -19.97 -4.51 38.36
CA GLY A 17 -19.56 -3.12 38.21
C GLY A 17 -18.37 -2.94 37.27
N VAL A 18 -17.38 -3.84 37.35
CA VAL A 18 -16.22 -3.83 36.45
C VAL A 18 -16.59 -4.26 35.02
N LEU A 19 -17.55 -5.16 34.84
CA LEU A 19 -18.00 -5.62 33.52
C LEU A 19 -18.85 -4.57 32.77
N LEU A 20 -19.49 -3.65 33.50
CA LEU A 20 -20.32 -2.59 32.94
C LEU A 20 -19.52 -1.35 32.51
N LEU A 21 -18.25 -1.25 32.88
CA LEU A 21 -17.40 -0.10 32.47
C LEU A 21 -17.00 -0.20 31.00
N PRO A 22 -17.03 0.95 30.26
CA PRO A 22 -16.65 0.98 28.87
C PRO A 22 -15.17 0.57 28.70
N ARG A 23 -14.92 -0.43 27.86
CA ARG A 23 -13.60 -1.07 27.60
C ARG A 23 -12.52 -0.11 27.12
N THR A 24 -12.86 1.09 26.72
CA THR A 24 -11.92 2.11 26.19
C THR A 24 -11.14 2.84 27.29
N ARG A 25 -11.54 2.74 28.59
CA ARG A 25 -10.92 3.46 29.70
C ARG A 25 -10.39 2.49 30.75
N TRP A 26 -9.40 1.68 30.39
CA TRP A 26 -8.77 0.66 31.24
C TRP A 26 -8.32 1.16 32.62
N TRP A 27 -7.89 2.44 32.75
CA TRP A 27 -7.52 3.06 34.01
C TRP A 27 -8.70 3.21 34.97
N LEU A 28 -9.94 3.37 34.45
CA LEU A 28 -11.14 3.39 35.29
C LEU A 28 -11.45 2.03 35.90
N VAL A 29 -11.16 0.95 35.16
CA VAL A 29 -11.30 -0.44 35.66
C VAL A 29 -10.30 -0.69 36.79
N ALA A 30 -9.07 -0.24 36.64
CA ALA A 30 -8.05 -0.36 37.69
C ALA A 30 -8.42 0.46 38.96
N LEU A 31 -8.90 1.69 38.79
CA LEU A 31 -9.37 2.54 39.87
C LEU A 31 -10.59 1.94 40.59
N ALA A 32 -11.56 1.40 39.87
CA ALA A 32 -12.74 0.76 40.44
C ALA A 32 -12.38 -0.50 41.22
N ALA A 33 -11.46 -1.33 40.69
CA ALA A 33 -10.97 -2.52 41.38
C ALA A 33 -10.22 -2.17 42.68
N LEU A 34 -9.41 -1.12 42.67
CA LEU A 34 -8.71 -0.62 43.84
C LEU A 34 -9.70 -0.11 44.91
N ALA A 35 -10.66 0.72 44.50
CA ALA A 35 -11.70 1.24 45.41
C ALA A 35 -12.55 0.12 46.04
N ALA A 36 -12.96 -0.87 45.24
CA ALA A 36 -13.69 -2.04 45.73
C ALA A 36 -12.88 -2.87 46.72
N SER A 37 -11.57 -3.04 46.45
CA SER A 37 -10.67 -3.76 47.35
C SER A 37 -10.49 -3.04 48.71
N ILE A 38 -10.33 -1.72 48.68
CA ILE A 38 -10.22 -0.89 49.91
C ILE A 38 -11.53 -0.96 50.70
N ALA A 39 -12.68 -0.79 50.06
CA ALA A 39 -14.00 -0.85 50.68
C ALA A 39 -14.21 -2.21 51.36
N TRP A 40 -13.83 -3.33 50.72
CA TRP A 40 -13.93 -4.66 51.31
C TRP A 40 -13.05 -4.84 52.54
N LEU A 41 -11.81 -4.34 52.51
CA LEU A 41 -10.90 -4.39 53.65
C LEU A 41 -11.43 -3.61 54.86
N LEU A 42 -12.03 -2.44 54.60
CA LEU A 42 -12.68 -1.65 55.69
C LEU A 42 -13.87 -2.38 56.29
N VAL A 43 -14.71 -3.04 55.48
CA VAL A 43 -15.83 -3.85 55.94
C VAL A 43 -15.32 -5.07 56.75
N ALA A 44 -14.30 -5.76 56.24
CA ALA A 44 -13.71 -6.91 56.94
C ALA A 44 -13.15 -6.52 58.31
N ARG A 45 -12.49 -5.35 58.42
CA ARG A 45 -12.00 -4.80 59.68
C ARG A 45 -13.14 -4.47 60.64
N ALA A 46 -14.18 -3.76 60.22
CA ALA A 46 -15.35 -3.40 61.06
C ALA A 46 -16.12 -4.61 61.57
N VAL A 47 -16.13 -5.71 60.83
CA VAL A 47 -16.74 -6.99 61.24
C VAL A 47 -15.85 -7.75 62.22
N ALA A 48 -14.53 -7.70 62.03
CA ALA A 48 -13.55 -8.30 62.96
C ALA A 48 -13.61 -7.64 64.35
N ASP A 49 -13.78 -6.31 64.39
CA ASP A 49 -13.96 -5.56 65.65
C ASP A 49 -15.21 -6.00 66.43
N ARG A 50 -16.15 -6.68 65.76
CA ARG A 50 -17.34 -7.29 66.37
C ARG A 50 -17.20 -8.79 66.70
N GLY A 51 -15.98 -9.29 66.68
CA GLY A 51 -15.64 -10.69 67.03
C GLY A 51 -15.98 -11.72 65.94
N ARG A 52 -16.20 -11.27 64.69
CA ARG A 52 -16.45 -12.15 63.52
C ARG A 52 -15.32 -12.06 62.55
N LEU A 53 -14.75 -13.21 62.14
CA LEU A 53 -13.69 -13.24 61.10
C LEU A 53 -14.30 -13.43 59.71
N LEU A 54 -14.02 -12.51 58.80
CA LEU A 54 -14.33 -12.63 57.37
C LEU A 54 -13.05 -12.95 56.61
N PRO A 55 -13.11 -13.79 55.53
CA PRO A 55 -11.98 -14.01 54.66
C PRO A 55 -11.67 -12.71 53.87
N ALA A 56 -10.66 -11.97 54.33
CA ALA A 56 -10.35 -10.65 53.72
C ALA A 56 -9.55 -10.77 52.44
N LEU A 57 -8.67 -11.74 52.31
CA LEU A 57 -7.66 -11.81 51.23
C LEU A 57 -8.20 -12.36 49.93
N LEU A 58 -9.00 -13.41 49.97
CA LEU A 58 -9.47 -14.13 48.75
C LEU A 58 -10.31 -13.26 47.81
N PRO A 59 -11.31 -12.46 48.28
CA PRO A 59 -12.07 -11.57 47.40
C PRO A 59 -11.23 -10.46 46.79
N VAL A 60 -10.25 -9.90 47.51
CA VAL A 60 -9.36 -8.86 47.02
C VAL A 60 -8.50 -9.40 45.87
N VAL A 61 -7.89 -10.57 46.05
CA VAL A 61 -7.08 -11.22 45.04
C VAL A 61 -7.93 -11.54 43.79
N ALA A 62 -9.14 -12.05 43.97
CA ALA A 62 -10.04 -12.35 42.87
C ALA A 62 -10.41 -11.09 42.03
N VAL A 63 -10.72 -9.97 42.68
CA VAL A 63 -11.01 -8.69 42.00
C VAL A 63 -9.80 -8.15 41.26
N LEU A 64 -8.61 -8.22 41.87
CA LEU A 64 -7.38 -7.74 41.21
C LEU A 64 -7.01 -8.60 39.99
N VAL A 65 -7.14 -9.93 40.11
CA VAL A 65 -6.88 -10.84 38.98
C VAL A 65 -7.89 -10.59 37.85
N ALA A 66 -9.19 -10.44 38.15
CA ALA A 66 -10.20 -10.13 37.19
C ALA A 66 -9.93 -8.79 36.49
N ALA A 67 -9.55 -7.74 37.25
CA ALA A 67 -9.20 -6.44 36.70
C ALA A 67 -7.97 -6.52 35.76
N LEU A 68 -6.95 -7.27 36.17
CA LEU A 68 -5.76 -7.50 35.35
C LEU A 68 -6.11 -8.19 34.01
N LEU A 69 -6.91 -9.27 34.08
CA LEU A 69 -7.34 -9.99 32.88
C LEU A 69 -8.15 -9.11 31.94
N LEU A 70 -9.04 -8.25 32.44
CA LEU A 70 -9.82 -7.30 31.65
C LEU A 70 -8.93 -6.21 31.04
N CYS A 71 -7.93 -5.71 31.76
CA CYS A 71 -6.96 -4.76 31.22
C CYS A 71 -6.15 -5.39 30.09
N VAL A 72 -5.65 -6.61 30.26
CA VAL A 72 -4.89 -7.34 29.23
C VAL A 72 -5.77 -7.62 28.00
N ALA A 73 -7.00 -8.08 28.20
CA ALA A 73 -7.94 -8.30 27.09
C ALA A 73 -8.23 -7.00 26.30
N GLY A 74 -8.45 -5.88 27.01
CA GLY A 74 -8.64 -4.57 26.38
C GLY A 74 -7.43 -4.10 25.56
N GLN A 75 -6.20 -4.32 26.08
CA GLN A 75 -4.98 -4.00 25.35
C GLN A 75 -4.82 -4.87 24.07
N ILE A 76 -5.14 -6.17 24.17
CA ILE A 76 -5.10 -7.08 23.03
C ILE A 76 -6.10 -6.62 21.94
N GLU A 77 -7.30 -6.20 22.31
CA GLU A 77 -8.33 -5.73 21.39
C GLU A 77 -7.91 -4.45 20.65
N VAL A 78 -7.34 -3.47 21.38
CA VAL A 78 -6.79 -2.24 20.78
C VAL A 78 -5.65 -2.55 19.82
N VAL A 79 -4.75 -3.46 20.19
CA VAL A 79 -3.63 -3.86 19.31
C VAL A 79 -4.15 -4.61 18.07
N ARG A 80 -5.15 -5.50 18.22
CA ARG A 80 -5.79 -6.21 17.11
C ARG A 80 -6.48 -5.24 16.16
N GLU A 81 -7.22 -4.28 16.67
CA GLU A 81 -7.91 -3.28 15.83
C GLU A 81 -6.90 -2.40 15.09
N ARG A 82 -5.85 -1.93 15.76
CA ARG A 82 -4.76 -1.21 15.10
C ARG A 82 -4.07 -2.04 14.01
N ARG A 83 -3.86 -3.35 14.26
CA ARG A 83 -3.30 -4.26 13.25
C ARG A 83 -4.26 -4.46 12.08
N ARG A 84 -5.56 -4.59 12.34
CA ARG A 84 -6.60 -4.73 11.31
C ARG A 84 -6.68 -3.49 10.42
N ILE A 85 -6.70 -2.30 11.04
CA ILE A 85 -6.68 -1.03 10.32
C ILE A 85 -5.39 -0.90 9.50
N ARG A 86 -4.22 -1.20 10.09
CA ARG A 86 -2.94 -1.22 9.37
C ARG A 86 -2.94 -2.22 8.21
N ALA A 87 -3.53 -3.39 8.36
CA ALA A 87 -3.62 -4.40 7.30
C ALA A 87 -4.53 -3.96 6.15
N LEU A 88 -5.60 -3.22 6.43
CA LEU A 88 -6.46 -2.62 5.40
C LEU A 88 -5.73 -1.50 4.65
N PHE A 89 -4.93 -0.68 5.33
CA PHE A 89 -4.10 0.36 4.70
C PHE A 89 -2.89 -0.23 3.95
N ALA A 90 -2.33 -1.35 4.42
CA ALA A 90 -1.20 -2.03 3.75
C ALA A 90 -1.57 -2.63 2.38
N GLN A 91 -2.84 -2.73 2.03
CA GLN A 91 -3.28 -3.11 0.69
C GLN A 91 -3.16 -1.95 -0.33
N TYR A 92 -3.04 -0.71 0.14
CA TYR A 92 -2.98 0.50 -0.70
C TYR A 92 -1.63 1.22 -0.64
N VAL A 93 -0.79 0.88 0.32
CA VAL A 93 0.57 1.43 0.45
C VAL A 93 1.52 0.26 0.72
N PRO A 94 2.64 0.13 -0.03
CA PRO A 94 3.64 -0.90 0.22
C PRO A 94 4.05 -0.92 1.70
N ARG A 95 4.20 -2.11 2.27
CA ARG A 95 4.56 -2.27 3.69
C ARG A 95 5.82 -1.49 4.07
N SER A 96 6.82 -1.48 3.20
CA SER A 96 8.05 -0.73 3.37
C SER A 96 7.82 0.78 3.51
N VAL A 97 6.93 1.34 2.70
CA VAL A 97 6.57 2.76 2.74
C VAL A 97 5.75 3.07 3.99
N ALA A 98 4.79 2.23 4.36
CA ALA A 98 4.00 2.40 5.58
C ALA A 98 4.86 2.30 6.85
N GLU A 99 5.81 1.36 6.91
CA GLU A 99 6.74 1.19 8.03
C GLU A 99 7.71 2.37 8.14
N GLN A 100 8.22 2.87 7.03
CA GLN A 100 9.13 4.01 7.01
C GLN A 100 8.43 5.34 7.31
N LEU A 101 7.18 5.54 6.85
CA LEU A 101 6.35 6.69 7.26
C LEU A 101 6.07 6.69 8.77
N VAL A 102 5.84 5.52 9.35
CA VAL A 102 5.68 5.37 10.80
C VAL A 102 7.02 5.60 11.54
N ALA A 103 8.11 5.06 11.03
CA ALA A 103 9.45 5.19 11.64
C ALA A 103 10.00 6.63 11.55
N SER A 104 9.71 7.36 10.46
CA SER A 104 10.14 8.74 10.27
C SER A 104 9.31 9.76 11.05
N GLY A 105 8.23 9.35 11.72
CA GLY A 105 7.30 10.27 12.40
C GLY A 105 6.51 11.17 11.43
N ARG A 106 6.68 11.00 10.12
CA ARG A 106 6.05 11.81 9.07
C ARG A 106 4.63 11.39 8.71
N ALA A 107 4.10 10.36 9.37
CA ALA A 107 2.72 9.93 9.16
C ALA A 107 1.67 11.06 9.37
N GLY A 108 2.05 12.15 10.08
CA GLY A 108 1.24 13.34 10.27
C GLY A 108 1.57 14.50 9.31
N ALA A 109 2.81 14.59 8.82
CA ALA A 109 3.26 15.71 7.97
C ALA A 109 2.72 15.61 6.52
N ALA A 110 2.41 14.40 6.06
CA ALA A 110 1.81 14.18 4.74
C ALA A 110 0.35 14.68 4.61
N SER A 111 -0.24 15.22 5.68
CA SER A 111 -1.62 15.74 5.67
C SER A 111 -1.73 17.17 5.15
N GLU A 112 -0.66 17.97 5.18
CA GLU A 112 -0.71 19.39 4.80
C GLU A 112 -0.32 19.65 3.33
N GLY A 113 0.16 18.66 2.61
CA GLY A 113 0.66 18.80 1.22
C GLY A 113 2.07 19.41 1.17
N GLU A 114 3.02 18.65 0.68
CA GLU A 114 4.42 19.05 0.54
C GLU A 114 4.77 19.17 -0.96
N ARG A 115 5.49 20.24 -1.31
CA ARG A 115 6.07 20.36 -2.66
C ARG A 115 7.38 19.57 -2.69
N VAL A 116 7.47 18.57 -3.54
CA VAL A 116 8.62 17.68 -3.63
C VAL A 116 9.03 17.48 -5.09
N ALA A 117 10.32 17.36 -5.34
CA ALA A 117 10.86 16.98 -6.64
C ALA A 117 10.78 15.45 -6.78
N VAL A 118 10.20 14.99 -7.87
CA VAL A 118 9.97 13.57 -8.14
C VAL A 118 10.28 13.21 -9.57
N THR A 119 10.38 11.92 -9.86
CA THR A 119 10.25 11.38 -11.22
C THR A 119 9.01 10.50 -11.28
N THR A 120 8.10 10.82 -12.18
CA THR A 120 6.93 10.01 -12.51
C THR A 120 7.31 8.92 -13.52
N LEU A 121 6.76 7.73 -13.33
CA LEU A 121 6.85 6.59 -14.23
C LEU A 121 5.44 6.16 -14.61
N PHE A 122 5.13 6.21 -15.88
CA PHE A 122 3.92 5.66 -16.46
C PHE A 122 4.29 4.48 -17.35
N CYS A 123 3.66 3.34 -17.12
CA CYS A 123 3.86 2.12 -17.89
C CYS A 123 2.50 1.64 -18.37
N ASP A 124 2.29 1.61 -19.69
CA ASP A 124 0.99 1.35 -20.30
C ASP A 124 1.10 0.27 -21.37
N LEU A 125 0.21 -0.75 -21.29
CA LEU A 125 0.20 -1.86 -22.23
C LEU A 125 -0.17 -1.41 -23.63
N ARG A 126 0.53 -1.95 -24.61
CA ARG A 126 0.24 -1.67 -26.00
C ARG A 126 -0.63 -2.78 -26.61
N GLY A 127 -1.67 -2.36 -27.32
CA GLY A 127 -2.61 -3.31 -27.92
C GLY A 127 -3.44 -4.13 -26.93
N PHE A 128 -3.59 -3.71 -25.68
CA PHE A 128 -4.32 -4.46 -24.68
C PHE A 128 -5.83 -4.55 -24.95
N THR A 129 -6.47 -3.49 -25.44
CA THR A 129 -7.90 -3.46 -25.73
C THR A 129 -8.36 -4.61 -26.65
N PRO A 130 -7.74 -4.85 -27.82
CA PRO A 130 -8.10 -5.99 -28.67
C PRO A 130 -7.76 -7.35 -28.03
N ILE A 131 -6.75 -7.43 -27.19
CA ILE A 131 -6.42 -8.64 -26.42
C ILE A 131 -7.56 -8.95 -25.43
N ALA A 132 -7.92 -7.96 -24.61
CA ALA A 132 -8.97 -8.07 -23.61
C ALA A 132 -10.34 -8.44 -24.19
N ALA A 133 -10.65 -7.91 -25.38
CA ALA A 133 -11.90 -8.20 -26.08
C ALA A 133 -12.05 -9.67 -26.53
N ARG A 134 -10.96 -10.44 -26.59
CA ARG A 134 -10.94 -11.85 -26.99
C ARG A 134 -10.86 -12.84 -25.83
N LEU A 135 -10.62 -12.33 -24.63
CA LEU A 135 -10.45 -13.13 -23.41
C LEU A 135 -11.73 -13.16 -22.60
N GLU A 136 -11.94 -14.26 -21.89
CA GLU A 136 -12.97 -14.33 -20.86
C GLU A 136 -12.63 -13.39 -19.69
N PRO A 137 -13.63 -12.83 -19.00
CA PRO A 137 -13.40 -11.89 -17.89
C PRO A 137 -12.47 -12.43 -16.80
N SER A 138 -12.50 -13.73 -16.54
CA SER A 138 -11.60 -14.40 -15.59
C SER A 138 -10.14 -14.38 -16.06
N GLN A 139 -9.91 -14.56 -17.36
CA GLN A 139 -8.58 -14.52 -17.98
C GLN A 139 -8.02 -13.09 -18.01
N VAL A 140 -8.85 -12.08 -18.32
CA VAL A 140 -8.44 -10.67 -18.24
C VAL A 140 -7.98 -10.32 -16.82
N ARG A 141 -8.75 -10.73 -15.82
CA ARG A 141 -8.39 -10.51 -14.40
C ARG A 141 -7.10 -11.22 -14.02
N GLU A 142 -6.92 -12.48 -14.43
CA GLU A 142 -5.70 -13.25 -14.14
C GLU A 142 -4.47 -12.61 -14.79
N LEU A 143 -4.57 -12.23 -16.05
CA LEU A 143 -3.53 -11.58 -16.83
C LEU A 143 -3.10 -10.24 -16.19
N LEU A 144 -4.06 -9.35 -15.89
CA LEU A 144 -3.77 -8.06 -15.27
C LEU A 144 -3.19 -8.22 -13.86
N ASN A 145 -3.71 -9.12 -13.05
CA ASN A 145 -3.18 -9.36 -11.70
C ASN A 145 -1.73 -9.87 -11.76
N THR A 146 -1.43 -10.80 -12.67
CA THR A 146 -0.06 -11.30 -12.85
C THR A 146 0.87 -10.19 -13.33
N TYR A 147 0.42 -9.35 -14.27
CA TYR A 147 1.15 -8.18 -14.74
C TYR A 147 1.42 -7.18 -13.61
N TYR A 148 0.39 -6.77 -12.86
CA TYR A 148 0.55 -5.82 -11.76
C TYR A 148 1.49 -6.32 -10.68
N GLU A 149 1.37 -7.59 -10.27
CA GLU A 149 2.21 -8.17 -9.23
C GLU A 149 3.70 -8.14 -9.62
N GLN A 150 4.02 -8.57 -10.84
CA GLN A 150 5.39 -8.59 -11.33
C GLN A 150 5.97 -7.19 -11.52
N MET A 151 5.23 -6.29 -12.15
CA MET A 151 5.72 -4.95 -12.46
C MET A 151 5.80 -4.07 -11.21
N ALA A 152 4.82 -4.17 -10.30
CA ALA A 152 4.84 -3.42 -9.05
C ALA A 152 6.05 -3.80 -8.18
N GLN A 153 6.40 -5.10 -8.15
CA GLN A 153 7.57 -5.55 -7.39
C GLN A 153 8.86 -4.90 -7.91
N VAL A 154 9.03 -4.78 -9.23
CA VAL A 154 10.20 -4.10 -9.82
C VAL A 154 10.25 -2.61 -9.42
N VAL A 155 9.10 -1.91 -9.43
CA VAL A 155 9.03 -0.51 -9.00
C VAL A 155 9.45 -0.36 -7.54
N LEU A 156 8.96 -1.26 -6.67
CA LEU A 156 9.28 -1.24 -5.24
C LEU A 156 10.75 -1.56 -4.96
N ASP A 157 11.33 -2.53 -5.66
CA ASP A 157 12.73 -2.93 -5.50
C ASP A 157 13.71 -1.80 -5.86
N GLU A 158 13.33 -0.91 -6.79
CA GLU A 158 14.11 0.28 -7.16
C GLU A 158 13.81 1.51 -6.28
N GLY A 159 13.02 1.33 -5.22
CA GLY A 159 12.67 2.41 -4.29
C GLY A 159 11.55 3.34 -4.77
N GLY A 160 10.83 2.94 -5.82
CA GLY A 160 9.63 3.65 -6.29
C GLY A 160 8.39 3.30 -5.47
N THR A 161 7.35 4.07 -5.67
CA THR A 161 6.03 3.85 -5.07
C THR A 161 4.99 3.76 -6.17
N VAL A 162 4.22 2.68 -6.22
CA VAL A 162 3.07 2.57 -7.12
C VAL A 162 1.92 3.32 -6.48
N LEU A 163 1.40 4.34 -7.18
CA LEU A 163 0.30 5.18 -6.71
C LEU A 163 -1.05 4.69 -7.20
N GLN A 164 -1.11 4.19 -8.43
CA GLN A 164 -2.38 3.82 -9.05
C GLN A 164 -2.21 2.80 -10.17
N TYR A 165 -3.22 1.96 -10.32
CA TYR A 165 -3.49 1.14 -11.49
C TYR A 165 -4.73 1.70 -12.18
N THR A 166 -4.63 2.06 -13.46
CA THR A 166 -5.74 2.62 -14.24
C THR A 166 -5.93 1.79 -15.50
N GLY A 167 -6.86 0.85 -15.47
CA GLY A 167 -7.02 -0.11 -16.57
C GLY A 167 -5.77 -0.97 -16.72
N ASP A 168 -5.00 -0.76 -17.76
CA ASP A 168 -3.76 -1.44 -18.11
C ASP A 168 -2.50 -0.60 -17.85
N GLU A 169 -2.68 0.62 -17.33
CA GLU A 169 -1.60 1.53 -16.96
C GLU A 169 -1.18 1.37 -15.49
N ILE A 170 0.12 1.42 -15.25
CA ILE A 170 0.73 1.54 -13.93
C ILE A 170 1.32 2.93 -13.78
N PHE A 171 0.88 3.67 -12.75
CA PHE A 171 1.47 4.94 -12.36
C PHE A 171 2.32 4.77 -11.12
N GLY A 172 3.62 5.00 -11.25
CA GLY A 172 4.61 4.99 -10.19
C GLY A 172 5.32 6.33 -10.03
N VAL A 173 5.92 6.54 -8.86
CA VAL A 173 6.68 7.75 -8.55
C VAL A 173 7.94 7.41 -7.75
N PHE A 174 9.01 8.18 -7.97
CA PHE A 174 10.29 8.11 -7.28
C PHE A 174 10.59 9.45 -6.61
N GLY A 175 11.11 9.45 -5.38
CA GLY A 175 11.39 10.66 -4.59
C GLY A 175 10.34 11.01 -3.55
N THR A 176 9.20 10.28 -3.52
CA THR A 176 8.14 10.44 -2.52
C THR A 176 7.36 9.13 -2.37
N PRO A 177 6.79 8.83 -1.19
CA PRO A 177 6.83 9.55 0.09
C PRO A 177 8.17 9.49 0.80
N LEU A 178 9.11 8.70 0.29
CA LEU A 178 10.48 8.62 0.77
C LEU A 178 11.35 9.49 -0.10
N PRO A 179 12.04 10.48 0.48
CA PRO A 179 13.02 11.29 -0.25
C PRO A 179 14.11 10.40 -0.87
N GLN A 180 14.42 10.65 -2.13
CA GLN A 180 15.43 9.91 -2.88
C GLN A 180 16.18 10.89 -3.80
N ASP A 181 17.42 11.18 -3.49
CA ASP A 181 18.21 12.19 -4.21
C ASP A 181 18.47 11.80 -5.68
N ASP A 182 18.57 10.48 -5.95
CA ASP A 182 18.79 9.93 -7.30
C ASP A 182 17.49 9.45 -7.97
N HIS A 183 16.33 10.01 -7.62
CA HIS A 183 15.01 9.59 -8.09
C HIS A 183 14.91 9.42 -9.62
N ALA A 184 15.55 10.30 -10.42
CA ALA A 184 15.53 10.21 -11.88
C ALA A 184 16.33 9.00 -12.38
N ARG A 185 17.49 8.74 -11.77
CA ARG A 185 18.33 7.59 -12.11
C ARG A 185 17.68 6.28 -11.70
N ALA A 186 17.05 6.26 -10.52
CA ALA A 186 16.31 5.09 -10.03
C ALA A 186 15.12 4.77 -10.94
N ALA A 187 14.34 5.78 -11.35
CA ALA A 187 13.24 5.61 -12.29
C ALA A 187 13.70 5.04 -13.65
N LEU A 188 14.85 5.50 -14.15
CA LEU A 188 15.42 4.99 -15.40
C LEU A 188 15.89 3.52 -15.25
N ARG A 189 16.56 3.17 -14.14
CA ARG A 189 16.91 1.77 -13.85
C ARG A 189 15.68 0.88 -13.78
N CYS A 190 14.65 1.36 -13.05
CA CYS A 190 13.37 0.67 -12.95
C CYS A 190 12.76 0.43 -14.34
N ALA A 191 12.64 1.46 -15.16
CA ALA A 191 12.08 1.35 -16.50
C ALA A 191 12.79 0.30 -17.36
N ARG A 192 14.13 0.20 -17.29
CA ARG A 192 14.89 -0.85 -17.97
C ARG A 192 14.63 -2.24 -17.39
N ARG A 193 14.57 -2.36 -16.05
CA ARG A 193 14.28 -3.63 -15.38
C ARG A 193 12.87 -4.14 -15.66
N LEU A 194 11.92 -3.24 -15.85
CA LEU A 194 10.55 -3.61 -16.24
C LEU A 194 10.54 -4.39 -17.57
N PHE A 195 11.36 -4.02 -18.56
CA PHE A 195 11.47 -4.79 -19.80
C PHE A 195 12.10 -6.16 -19.60
N SER A 196 13.11 -6.27 -18.73
CA SER A 196 13.68 -7.60 -18.38
C SER A 196 12.64 -8.46 -17.63
N ALA A 197 11.83 -7.86 -16.78
CA ALA A 197 10.74 -8.57 -16.10
C ALA A 197 9.59 -8.96 -17.04
N LEU A 198 9.36 -8.18 -18.10
CA LEU A 198 8.37 -8.49 -19.14
C LEU A 198 8.67 -9.81 -19.86
N GLU A 199 9.92 -10.11 -20.13
CA GLU A 199 10.30 -11.37 -20.75
C GLU A 199 9.89 -12.56 -19.87
N HIS A 200 10.20 -12.50 -18.58
CA HIS A 200 9.77 -13.53 -17.61
C HIS A 200 8.25 -13.60 -17.46
N LEU A 201 7.58 -12.43 -17.46
CA LEU A 201 6.12 -12.38 -17.42
C LEU A 201 5.51 -13.06 -18.63
N ASN A 202 6.03 -12.80 -19.83
CA ASN A 202 5.51 -13.40 -21.05
C ASN A 202 5.72 -14.92 -21.07
N ASP A 203 6.83 -15.45 -20.53
CA ASP A 203 7.03 -16.88 -20.34
C ASP A 203 5.98 -17.49 -19.40
N LEU A 204 5.65 -16.81 -18.28
CA LEU A 204 4.62 -17.24 -17.35
C LEU A 204 3.22 -17.21 -17.99
N LEU A 205 2.92 -16.16 -18.75
CA LEU A 205 1.64 -16.04 -19.46
C LEU A 205 1.48 -17.12 -20.51
N PHE A 206 2.55 -17.42 -21.26
CA PHE A 206 2.55 -18.51 -22.24
C PHE A 206 2.27 -19.86 -21.60
N GLN A 207 2.90 -20.17 -20.44
CA GLN A 207 2.63 -21.41 -19.69
C GLN A 207 1.16 -21.54 -19.24
N ARG A 208 0.47 -20.40 -19.07
CA ARG A 208 -0.95 -20.34 -18.69
C ARG A 208 -1.90 -20.22 -19.89
N SER A 209 -1.39 -20.39 -21.10
CA SER A 209 -2.16 -20.19 -22.35
C SER A 209 -2.78 -18.79 -22.46
N LEU A 210 -2.10 -17.79 -21.91
CA LEU A 210 -2.47 -16.38 -22.01
C LEU A 210 -1.59 -15.68 -23.04
N PRO A 211 -2.10 -14.61 -23.71
CA PRO A 211 -1.32 -13.88 -24.70
C PRO A 211 -0.18 -13.12 -24.04
N GLY A 212 0.93 -12.97 -24.79
CA GLY A 212 2.04 -12.12 -24.39
C GLY A 212 1.65 -10.65 -24.40
N LEU A 213 2.33 -9.87 -23.57
CA LEU A 213 2.14 -8.44 -23.39
C LEU A 213 3.34 -7.66 -23.89
N ASN A 214 3.12 -6.40 -24.23
CA ASN A 214 4.14 -5.40 -24.48
C ASN A 214 3.66 -4.05 -23.94
N PHE A 215 4.59 -3.16 -23.60
CA PHE A 215 4.25 -1.84 -23.08
C PHE A 215 5.22 -0.75 -23.56
N GLY A 216 4.80 0.51 -23.38
CA GLY A 216 5.64 1.69 -23.48
C GLY A 216 5.75 2.35 -22.12
N ILE A 217 6.88 3.01 -21.83
CA ILE A 217 7.13 3.69 -20.56
C ILE A 217 7.41 5.17 -20.83
N GLY A 218 6.81 6.05 -20.00
CA GLY A 218 7.10 7.48 -19.95
C GLY A 218 7.74 7.88 -18.64
N LEU A 219 8.84 8.64 -18.71
CA LEU A 219 9.54 9.20 -17.53
C LEU A 219 9.60 10.72 -17.62
N HIS A 220 9.15 11.40 -16.57
CA HIS A 220 9.29 12.84 -16.44
C HIS A 220 9.60 13.25 -15.01
N SER A 221 10.52 14.20 -14.86
CA SER A 221 10.93 14.75 -13.55
C SER A 221 10.48 16.18 -13.38
N GLY A 222 10.02 16.53 -12.19
CA GLY A 222 9.62 17.88 -11.83
C GLY A 222 8.99 17.94 -10.45
N ASP A 223 8.51 19.12 -10.08
CA ASP A 223 7.86 19.36 -8.80
C ASP A 223 6.40 18.89 -8.83
N VAL A 224 5.97 18.30 -7.71
CA VAL A 224 4.57 17.94 -7.45
C VAL A 224 4.16 18.37 -6.05
N VAL A 225 2.86 18.47 -5.81
CA VAL A 225 2.31 18.49 -4.46
C VAL A 225 1.96 17.06 -4.08
N ALA A 226 2.63 16.53 -3.07
CA ALA A 226 2.39 15.21 -2.52
C ALA A 226 1.59 15.35 -1.22
N ALA A 227 0.45 14.67 -1.13
CA ALA A 227 -0.43 14.76 0.03
C ALA A 227 -1.37 13.55 0.14
N HIS A 228 -1.96 13.37 1.33
CA HIS A 228 -3.13 12.54 1.48
C HIS A 228 -4.37 13.32 1.04
N MET A 229 -5.04 12.85 0.01
CA MET A 229 -6.20 13.50 -0.61
C MET A 229 -7.39 12.57 -0.67
N GLY A 230 -8.58 13.14 -0.56
CA GLY A 230 -9.82 12.39 -0.65
C GLY A 230 -10.91 12.92 0.26
N SER A 231 -11.87 12.09 0.53
CA SER A 231 -12.96 12.37 1.46
C SER A 231 -12.74 11.66 2.80
N SER A 232 -13.58 11.99 3.80
CA SER A 232 -13.57 11.28 5.09
C SER A 232 -13.82 9.76 4.96
N ALA A 233 -14.47 9.33 3.87
CA ALA A 233 -14.75 7.93 3.60
C ALA A 233 -13.60 7.22 2.86
N ARG A 234 -12.78 7.95 2.09
CA ARG A 234 -11.67 7.38 1.31
C ARG A 234 -10.55 8.41 1.14
N MET A 235 -9.43 8.16 1.79
CA MET A 235 -8.19 8.91 1.64
C MET A 235 -7.17 8.06 0.87
N GLN A 236 -6.41 8.70 0.00
CA GLN A 236 -5.27 8.06 -0.70
C GLN A 236 -4.08 9.01 -0.74
N TYR A 237 -2.87 8.46 -0.75
CA TYR A 237 -1.69 9.24 -1.03
C TYR A 237 -1.64 9.53 -2.53
N ALA A 238 -1.51 10.79 -2.87
CA ALA A 238 -1.52 11.25 -4.25
C ALA A 238 -0.46 12.31 -4.50
N VAL A 239 -0.03 12.41 -5.75
CA VAL A 239 0.81 13.49 -6.26
C VAL A 239 0.07 14.25 -7.33
N ILE A 240 0.10 15.57 -7.26
CA ILE A 240 -0.62 16.47 -8.19
C ILE A 240 0.35 17.53 -8.70
N GLY A 241 0.27 17.81 -9.99
CA GLY A 241 1.05 18.84 -10.69
C GLY A 241 1.15 18.54 -12.18
N ASP A 242 1.62 19.53 -12.95
CA ASP A 242 1.85 19.36 -14.40
C ASP A 242 2.84 18.25 -14.69
N THR A 243 3.78 18.00 -13.79
CA THR A 243 4.74 16.89 -13.85
C THR A 243 4.04 15.54 -14.10
N VAL A 244 2.89 15.29 -13.45
CA VAL A 244 2.13 14.06 -13.63
C VAL A 244 1.56 13.96 -15.04
N ASN A 245 0.94 15.05 -15.52
CA ASN A 245 0.35 15.13 -16.85
C ASN A 245 1.41 14.97 -17.95
N VAL A 246 2.55 15.64 -17.80
CA VAL A 246 3.65 15.56 -18.76
C VAL A 246 4.25 14.16 -18.79
N GLY A 247 4.37 13.48 -17.63
CA GLY A 247 4.83 12.09 -17.55
C GLY A 247 3.91 11.12 -18.32
N SER A 248 2.61 11.23 -18.14
CA SER A 248 1.62 10.41 -18.86
C SER A 248 1.71 10.63 -20.37
N ARG A 249 1.94 11.87 -20.82
CA ARG A 249 2.11 12.17 -22.26
C ARG A 249 3.40 11.58 -22.84
N HIS A 250 4.49 11.56 -22.07
CA HIS A 250 5.70 10.84 -22.50
C HIS A 250 5.41 9.36 -22.68
N CYS A 251 4.60 8.75 -21.78
CA CYS A 251 4.16 7.37 -21.96
C CYS A 251 3.40 7.18 -23.28
N THR A 252 2.50 8.08 -23.62
CA THR A 252 1.74 8.03 -24.90
C THR A 252 2.65 8.09 -26.12
N LEU A 253 3.78 8.81 -26.07
CA LEU A 253 4.75 8.89 -27.16
C LEU A 253 5.59 7.60 -27.31
N ALA A 254 5.81 6.87 -26.22
CA ALA A 254 6.59 5.63 -26.25
C ALA A 254 5.86 4.55 -27.05
N ARG A 255 6.52 3.96 -28.01
CA ARG A 255 6.03 2.79 -28.75
C ARG A 255 6.27 1.52 -27.94
N GLU A 256 5.82 0.39 -28.45
CA GLU A 256 6.13 -0.92 -27.89
C GLU A 256 7.64 -1.12 -27.71
N GLY A 257 8.05 -1.56 -26.53
CA GLY A 257 9.45 -1.76 -26.22
C GLY A 257 10.26 -0.49 -25.96
N GLN A 258 9.63 0.70 -25.92
CA GLN A 258 10.33 1.98 -25.77
C GLN A 258 10.10 2.64 -24.41
N ILE A 259 11.13 3.38 -23.98
CA ILE A 259 11.06 4.34 -22.88
C ILE A 259 11.20 5.75 -23.49
N ALA A 260 10.21 6.61 -23.25
CA ALA A 260 10.27 8.03 -23.58
C ALA A 260 10.65 8.83 -22.33
N VAL A 261 11.76 9.54 -22.40
CA VAL A 261 12.35 10.28 -21.28
C VAL A 261 12.36 11.77 -21.62
N SER A 262 11.89 12.60 -20.70
CA SER A 262 11.95 14.06 -20.86
C SER A 262 13.38 14.58 -20.72
N ALA A 263 13.66 15.75 -21.32
CA ALA A 263 14.96 16.39 -21.20
C ALA A 263 15.37 16.69 -19.76
N VAL A 264 14.41 17.03 -18.90
CA VAL A 264 14.66 17.27 -17.46
C VAL A 264 15.12 15.98 -16.79
N THR A 265 14.48 14.86 -17.09
CA THR A 265 14.85 13.55 -16.53
C THR A 265 16.22 13.09 -17.04
N ASP A 266 16.51 13.27 -18.33
CA ASP A 266 17.83 12.96 -18.91
C ASP A 266 18.95 13.75 -18.21
N ALA A 267 18.75 15.06 -18.02
CA ALA A 267 19.72 15.90 -17.33
C ALA A 267 19.96 15.48 -15.87
N LEU A 268 18.90 15.08 -15.14
CA LEU A 268 18.99 14.63 -13.74
C LEU A 268 19.57 13.23 -13.60
N ALA A 269 19.21 12.31 -14.51
CA ALA A 269 19.72 10.94 -14.49
C ALA A 269 21.21 10.85 -14.93
N GLY A 270 21.69 11.89 -15.62
CA GLY A 270 22.94 11.92 -16.37
C GLY A 270 22.71 11.44 -17.81
N PRO A 271 23.53 11.91 -18.77
CA PRO A 271 23.34 11.66 -20.20
C PRO A 271 23.14 10.17 -20.51
N ILE A 272 22.05 9.84 -21.20
CA ILE A 272 21.68 8.47 -21.53
C ILE A 272 22.33 8.11 -22.87
N ALA A 273 23.38 7.32 -22.84
CA ALA A 273 24.23 7.03 -24.00
C ALA A 273 23.51 6.30 -25.14
N ASP A 274 22.50 5.50 -24.86
CA ASP A 274 21.73 4.69 -25.81
C ASP A 274 20.37 5.31 -26.16
N ALA A 275 20.15 6.58 -25.79
CA ALA A 275 18.93 7.30 -26.15
C ALA A 275 19.06 8.00 -27.50
N THR A 276 18.00 7.91 -28.29
CA THR A 276 17.83 8.69 -29.51
C THR A 276 17.03 9.96 -29.17
N ARG A 277 17.66 11.13 -29.33
CA ARG A 277 17.00 12.41 -29.12
C ARG A 277 16.12 12.77 -30.33
N GLN A 278 14.90 13.18 -30.07
CA GLN A 278 13.98 13.76 -31.03
C GLN A 278 13.58 15.16 -30.58
N ASP A 279 13.89 16.17 -31.40
CA ASP A 279 13.54 17.56 -31.16
C ASP A 279 12.16 17.89 -31.78
N GLY A 280 11.52 18.95 -31.31
CA GLY A 280 10.28 19.42 -31.89
C GLY A 280 9.04 18.61 -31.52
N MET A 281 9.08 17.79 -30.49
CA MET A 281 7.91 17.04 -30.07
C MET A 281 6.88 17.94 -29.38
N GLU A 282 5.68 17.98 -29.93
CA GLU A 282 4.55 18.66 -29.31
C GLU A 282 3.84 17.74 -28.32
N LEU A 283 3.78 18.17 -27.08
CA LEU A 283 3.04 17.47 -26.03
C LEU A 283 1.70 18.18 -25.83
N THR A 284 0.59 17.48 -25.97
CA THR A 284 -0.75 18.06 -25.83
C THR A 284 -0.88 18.84 -24.51
N GLY A 285 -1.14 20.17 -24.60
CA GLY A 285 -1.31 21.08 -23.45
C GLY A 285 0.00 21.41 -22.70
N VAL A 286 1.15 21.23 -23.31
CA VAL A 286 2.44 21.80 -22.89
C VAL A 286 2.81 22.87 -23.91
N GLU A 287 3.12 24.09 -23.45
CA GLU A 287 3.53 25.16 -24.34
C GLU A 287 4.93 24.89 -24.91
N GLY A 288 5.05 25.01 -26.23
CA GLY A 288 6.30 24.82 -26.97
C GLY A 288 6.65 23.36 -27.24
N SER A 289 7.55 23.18 -28.19
CA SER A 289 8.10 21.87 -28.53
C SER A 289 9.23 21.51 -27.55
N GLN A 290 9.24 20.25 -27.10
CA GLN A 290 10.23 19.73 -26.14
C GLN A 290 11.08 18.63 -26.78
N PRO A 291 12.38 18.54 -26.48
CA PRO A 291 13.15 17.37 -26.85
C PRO A 291 12.76 16.17 -25.99
N VAL A 292 12.56 15.03 -26.63
CA VAL A 292 12.28 13.75 -25.99
C VAL A 292 13.37 12.75 -26.34
N PHE A 293 13.80 11.98 -25.38
CA PHE A 293 14.83 10.95 -25.51
C PHE A 293 14.17 9.57 -25.51
N PHE A 294 14.36 8.81 -26.58
CA PHE A 294 13.78 7.47 -26.73
C PHE A 294 14.85 6.40 -26.55
N ILE A 295 14.60 5.42 -25.71
CA ILE A 295 15.44 4.26 -25.47
C ILE A 295 14.67 3.04 -25.95
N GLN A 296 15.30 2.22 -26.81
CA GLN A 296 14.76 0.90 -27.16
C GLN A 296 15.25 -0.10 -26.10
N ALA A 297 14.36 -0.52 -25.20
CA ALA A 297 14.71 -1.37 -24.05
C ALA A 297 14.09 -2.78 -24.14
N GLY A 298 13.04 -2.95 -24.92
CA GLY A 298 12.39 -4.23 -25.19
C GLY A 298 12.40 -4.57 -26.68
N PRO A 299 11.90 -5.74 -27.08
CA PRO A 299 11.76 -6.09 -28.49
C PRO A 299 10.84 -5.07 -29.18
N ALA A 300 11.31 -4.54 -30.31
CA ALA A 300 10.46 -3.77 -31.19
C ALA A 300 9.35 -4.69 -31.71
N ALA A 301 8.11 -4.20 -31.76
CA ALA A 301 7.05 -4.95 -32.41
C ALA A 301 7.51 -5.33 -33.83
N PRO A 302 7.31 -6.57 -34.27
CA PRO A 302 7.51 -6.89 -35.66
C PRO A 302 6.62 -5.95 -36.48
N SER A 303 7.25 -5.18 -37.36
CA SER A 303 6.52 -4.27 -38.26
C SER A 303 5.64 -5.10 -39.17
N GLY A 304 4.41 -5.25 -38.82
CA GLY A 304 3.37 -5.92 -39.62
C GLY A 304 2.56 -6.93 -38.82
N SER A 305 1.31 -6.54 -38.54
CA SER A 305 0.14 -7.37 -38.27
C SER A 305 -0.08 -7.94 -36.86
N PRO A 306 -1.28 -7.74 -36.32
CA PRO A 306 -1.74 -8.35 -35.06
C PRO A 306 -1.91 -9.89 -35.14
N GLU A 307 -1.55 -10.51 -36.24
CA GLU A 307 -1.88 -11.89 -36.57
C GLU A 307 -0.90 -12.95 -36.01
N LEU A 308 0.28 -12.53 -35.51
CA LEU A 308 1.34 -13.48 -35.12
C LEU A 308 1.33 -13.91 -33.64
N LEU A 309 0.44 -13.37 -32.83
CA LEU A 309 0.35 -13.72 -31.41
C LEU A 309 -0.63 -14.87 -31.10
N LEU A 310 -1.33 -15.35 -32.11
CA LEU A 310 -2.18 -16.54 -32.02
C LEU A 310 -1.64 -17.59 -33.01
N ARG A 311 -0.82 -18.52 -32.56
CA ARG A 311 -0.65 -19.74 -33.34
C ARG A 311 -1.99 -20.46 -33.39
N PRO A 312 -2.54 -20.78 -34.59
CA PRO A 312 -3.69 -21.63 -34.66
C PRO A 312 -3.34 -23.00 -34.10
N GLU A 313 -4.26 -23.60 -33.38
CA GLU A 313 -4.24 -24.99 -33.00
C GLU A 313 -3.83 -25.84 -34.22
N ALA A 314 -2.81 -26.65 -34.02
CA ALA A 314 -2.44 -27.64 -35.01
C ALA A 314 -3.63 -28.57 -35.22
N ASP A 315 -4.18 -28.52 -36.42
CA ASP A 315 -5.13 -29.51 -36.94
C ASP A 315 -4.59 -30.92 -36.66
N THR A 316 -5.15 -31.57 -35.64
CA THR A 316 -5.09 -33.00 -35.50
C THR A 316 -6.28 -33.56 -36.29
N GLU A 317 -6.19 -33.52 -37.62
CA GLU A 317 -7.01 -34.37 -38.47
C GLU A 317 -6.25 -35.64 -38.85
N ARG A 318 -6.78 -36.74 -38.31
CA ARG A 318 -7.01 -38.05 -38.92
C ARG A 318 -5.89 -38.73 -39.75
N SER A 319 -5.45 -39.84 -39.22
CA SER A 319 -5.56 -41.13 -39.93
C SER A 319 -5.58 -42.26 -38.89
#